data_30c4f2a8f99a350d6c6a64a6c520bfad
#
_entry.id   30c4f2a8f99a350d6c6a64a6c520bfad
#
_cell.length_a   1.000
_cell.length_b   1.000
_cell.length_c   1.000
_cell.angle_alpha   90.00
_cell.angle_beta   90.00
_cell.angle_gamma   90.00
#
_symmetry.space_group_name_H-M   'P 1'
#
loop_
_entity.id
_entity.type
_entity.pdbx_description
1 polymer ?
#
loop_
_entity_poly.entity_id
_entity_poly.type
_entity_poly.pdbx_seq_one_letter_code
_entity_poly.pdbx_strand_id
1 'polypeptide(L)'
;MNPDAAAEIIAGAAASNPDAAMELVQDIMASDPSSAAEFAASMAEANPAAAALATEAIIEAAPEQAIEATAAMAEVAPAAAGAAAEVMAELAPDQAGEAAMAMQEAAPEAAAAIAGGVAQGNPEVAAEVATEMAAADPEAAADIATGVAVAAQVNAAQEVAAAQVEAQAQVADATADLQ
;
A
#
# COMPACT_ATOMS: atom_id res chain seq x y z
N MET A 1 12.02 -23.56 6.32
CA MET A 1 10.59 -23.47 6.73
C MET A 1 9.77 -23.47 5.44
N ASN A 2 8.54 -23.97 5.40
CA ASN A 2 7.71 -23.82 4.21
C ASN A 2 7.21 -22.36 4.18
N PRO A 3 7.54 -21.54 3.15
CA PRO A 3 7.18 -20.14 3.08
C PRO A 3 5.65 -19.94 3.10
N ASP A 4 4.89 -20.77 2.38
CA ASP A 4 3.43 -20.66 2.32
C ASP A 4 2.77 -20.85 3.68
N ALA A 5 3.19 -21.86 4.44
CA ALA A 5 2.63 -22.10 5.78
C ALA A 5 2.99 -20.98 6.78
N ALA A 6 4.17 -20.39 6.65
CA ALA A 6 4.57 -19.23 7.45
C ALA A 6 3.74 -18.00 7.07
N ALA A 7 3.57 -17.73 5.78
CA ALA A 7 2.78 -16.61 5.28
C ALA A 7 1.32 -16.69 5.73
N GLU A 8 0.70 -17.88 5.65
CA GLU A 8 -0.69 -18.10 6.07
C GLU A 8 -0.89 -17.84 7.58
N ILE A 9 0.05 -18.31 8.42
CA ILE A 9 0.03 -18.07 9.87
C ILE A 9 0.18 -16.58 10.18
N ILE A 10 1.11 -15.89 9.51
CA ILE A 10 1.39 -14.47 9.74
C ILE A 10 0.25 -13.60 9.22
N ALA A 11 -0.32 -13.92 8.05
CA ALA A 11 -1.50 -13.23 7.52
C ALA A 11 -2.71 -13.35 8.44
N GLY A 12 -2.89 -14.52 9.09
CA GLY A 12 -3.90 -14.70 10.13
C GLY A 12 -3.61 -13.91 11.41
N ALA A 13 -2.35 -13.81 11.80
CA ALA A 13 -1.92 -13.06 12.98
C ALA A 13 -1.99 -11.53 12.75
N ALA A 14 -1.78 -11.05 11.53
CA ALA A 14 -1.78 -9.63 11.19
C ALA A 14 -3.08 -8.90 11.57
N ALA A 15 -4.22 -9.61 11.52
CA ALA A 15 -5.51 -9.05 11.92
C ALA A 15 -5.64 -8.81 13.43
N SER A 16 -4.90 -9.55 14.26
CA SER A 16 -5.01 -9.50 15.73
C SER A 16 -3.80 -8.85 16.40
N ASN A 17 -2.64 -8.93 15.79
CA ASN A 17 -1.39 -8.37 16.29
C ASN A 17 -0.47 -8.00 15.10
N PRO A 18 -0.70 -6.84 14.47
CA PRO A 18 0.04 -6.41 13.28
C PRO A 18 1.54 -6.23 13.57
N ASP A 19 1.91 -5.69 14.73
CA ASP A 19 3.32 -5.45 15.08
C ASP A 19 4.13 -6.76 15.16
N ALA A 20 3.57 -7.78 15.82
CA ALA A 20 4.23 -9.09 15.88
C ALA A 20 4.26 -9.79 14.51
N ALA A 21 3.26 -9.58 13.67
CA ALA A 21 3.26 -10.10 12.31
C ALA A 21 4.36 -9.44 11.47
N MET A 22 4.50 -8.11 11.56
CA MET A 22 5.55 -7.35 10.88
C MET A 22 6.96 -7.83 11.31
N GLU A 23 7.21 -7.97 12.61
CA GLU A 23 8.50 -8.44 13.13
C GLU A 23 8.86 -9.84 12.57
N LEU A 24 7.86 -10.74 12.47
CA LEU A 24 8.08 -12.06 11.88
C LEU A 24 8.37 -12.01 10.38
N VAL A 25 7.71 -11.11 9.63
CA VAL A 25 8.00 -10.90 8.20
C VAL A 25 9.43 -10.40 8.04
N GLN A 26 9.84 -9.40 8.81
CA GLN A 26 11.19 -8.85 8.78
C GLN A 26 12.25 -9.91 9.10
N ASP A 27 12.03 -10.76 10.11
CA ASP A 27 12.94 -11.86 10.46
C ASP A 27 13.10 -12.87 9.32
N ILE A 28 12.00 -13.20 8.61
CA ILE A 28 12.03 -14.09 7.45
C ILE A 28 12.80 -13.42 6.32
N MET A 29 12.51 -12.17 6.00
CA MET A 29 13.20 -11.42 4.93
C MET A 29 14.69 -11.22 5.23
N ALA A 30 15.06 -10.98 6.48
CA ALA A 30 16.47 -10.89 6.89
C ALA A 30 17.21 -12.22 6.73
N SER A 31 16.49 -13.34 6.84
CA SER A 31 17.06 -14.68 6.68
C SER A 31 17.18 -15.11 5.21
N ASP A 32 16.21 -14.75 4.40
CA ASP A 32 16.12 -15.09 2.96
C ASP A 32 15.38 -13.99 2.18
N PRO A 33 16.07 -12.91 1.80
CA PRO A 33 15.47 -11.82 1.03
C PRO A 33 14.90 -12.27 -0.32
N SER A 34 15.48 -13.32 -0.92
CA SER A 34 15.03 -13.83 -2.22
C SER A 34 13.64 -14.47 -2.20
N SER A 35 13.12 -14.80 -1.02
CA SER A 35 11.77 -15.34 -0.85
C SER A 35 10.69 -14.25 -0.71
N ALA A 36 11.04 -12.96 -0.77
CA ALA A 36 10.13 -11.85 -0.50
C ALA A 36 8.89 -11.86 -1.40
N ALA A 37 9.07 -12.07 -2.71
CA ALA A 37 7.96 -12.09 -3.66
C ALA A 37 6.99 -13.26 -3.41
N GLU A 38 7.52 -14.48 -3.22
CA GLU A 38 6.72 -15.67 -2.94
C GLU A 38 5.97 -15.54 -1.62
N PHE A 39 6.66 -15.03 -0.59
CA PHE A 39 6.06 -14.81 0.72
C PHE A 39 4.97 -13.74 0.69
N ALA A 40 5.22 -12.61 0.00
CA ALA A 40 4.25 -11.53 -0.14
C ALA A 40 2.99 -11.98 -0.89
N ALA A 41 3.16 -12.74 -1.97
CA ALA A 41 2.07 -13.35 -2.73
C ALA A 41 1.22 -14.26 -1.84
N SER A 42 1.87 -15.19 -1.11
CA SER A 42 1.16 -16.10 -0.18
C SER A 42 0.41 -15.36 0.93
N MET A 43 0.98 -14.28 1.47
CA MET A 43 0.30 -13.44 2.45
C MET A 43 -0.92 -12.75 1.87
N ALA A 44 -0.81 -12.17 0.67
CA ALA A 44 -1.90 -11.46 0.02
C ALA A 44 -3.02 -12.42 -0.41
N GLU A 45 -2.70 -13.64 -0.83
CA GLU A 45 -3.67 -14.69 -1.15
C GLU A 45 -4.44 -15.12 0.10
N ALA A 46 -3.73 -15.33 1.22
CA ALA A 46 -4.35 -15.72 2.48
C ALA A 46 -5.21 -14.60 3.10
N ASN A 47 -4.74 -13.36 3.01
CA ASN A 47 -5.44 -12.18 3.53
C ASN A 47 -5.04 -10.90 2.79
N PRO A 48 -5.81 -10.44 1.81
CA PRO A 48 -5.52 -9.20 1.06
C PRO A 48 -5.32 -7.97 1.96
N ALA A 49 -5.95 -7.91 3.13
CA ALA A 49 -5.76 -6.81 4.08
C ALA A 49 -4.37 -6.81 4.74
N ALA A 50 -3.62 -7.91 4.66
CA ALA A 50 -2.24 -7.98 5.15
C ALA A 50 -1.20 -7.45 4.12
N ALA A 51 -1.63 -7.10 2.91
CA ALA A 51 -0.72 -6.66 1.86
C ALA A 51 0.05 -5.37 2.22
N ALA A 52 -0.60 -4.40 2.85
CA ALA A 52 0.05 -3.18 3.31
C ALA A 52 1.19 -3.50 4.29
N LEU A 53 0.92 -4.34 5.29
CA LEU A 53 1.90 -4.77 6.29
C LEU A 53 3.06 -5.55 5.64
N ALA A 54 2.76 -6.45 4.70
CA ALA A 54 3.78 -7.19 3.98
C ALA A 54 4.68 -6.26 3.16
N THR A 55 4.09 -5.27 2.47
CA THR A 55 4.83 -4.27 1.69
C THR A 55 5.75 -3.44 2.59
N GLU A 56 5.23 -2.93 3.71
CA GLU A 56 6.01 -2.16 4.69
C GLU A 56 7.21 -2.96 5.21
N ALA A 57 6.97 -4.19 5.67
CA ALA A 57 8.03 -5.05 6.17
C ALA A 57 9.10 -5.38 5.11
N ILE A 58 8.70 -5.56 3.84
CA ILE A 58 9.63 -5.82 2.74
C ILE A 58 10.44 -4.58 2.40
N ILE A 59 9.83 -3.39 2.35
CA ILE A 59 10.56 -2.13 2.13
C ILE A 59 11.64 -1.93 3.19
N GLU A 60 11.34 -2.25 4.46
CA GLU A 60 12.29 -2.10 5.56
C GLU A 60 13.41 -3.16 5.54
N ALA A 61 13.08 -4.43 5.27
CA ALA A 61 14.02 -5.54 5.39
C ALA A 61 14.76 -5.87 4.08
N ALA A 62 14.11 -5.70 2.92
CA ALA A 62 14.61 -6.07 1.59
C ALA A 62 14.12 -5.10 0.50
N PRO A 63 14.50 -3.81 0.55
CA PRO A 63 13.94 -2.78 -0.33
C PRO A 63 14.17 -3.05 -1.82
N GLU A 64 15.22 -3.76 -2.18
CA GLU A 64 15.48 -4.16 -3.57
C GLU A 64 14.50 -5.21 -4.11
N GLN A 65 13.75 -5.87 -3.24
CA GLN A 65 12.73 -6.86 -3.61
C GLN A 65 11.31 -6.26 -3.62
N ALA A 66 11.13 -5.02 -3.19
CA ALA A 66 9.81 -4.43 -2.96
C ALA A 66 8.96 -4.37 -4.23
N ILE A 67 9.55 -4.04 -5.38
CA ILE A 67 8.84 -3.95 -6.67
C ILE A 67 8.36 -5.35 -7.09
N GLU A 68 9.25 -6.35 -7.07
CA GLU A 68 8.91 -7.73 -7.44
C GLU A 68 7.85 -8.31 -6.50
N ALA A 69 7.98 -8.06 -5.20
CA ALA A 69 7.04 -8.54 -4.19
C ALA A 69 5.64 -7.92 -4.36
N THR A 70 5.54 -6.61 -4.61
CA THR A 70 4.25 -5.95 -4.81
C THR A 70 3.59 -6.37 -6.12
N ALA A 71 4.35 -6.61 -7.18
CA ALA A 71 3.83 -7.17 -8.43
C ALA A 71 3.29 -8.59 -8.23
N ALA A 72 4.02 -9.45 -7.50
CA ALA A 72 3.57 -10.81 -7.18
C ALA A 72 2.30 -10.81 -6.33
N MET A 73 2.18 -9.89 -5.36
CA MET A 73 0.93 -9.69 -4.59
C MET A 73 -0.23 -9.29 -5.49
N ALA A 74 -0.02 -8.37 -6.44
CA ALA A 74 -1.06 -7.91 -7.36
C ALA A 74 -1.54 -9.04 -8.28
N GLU A 75 -0.64 -9.90 -8.75
CA GLU A 75 -0.96 -11.05 -9.60
C GLU A 75 -1.93 -12.02 -8.92
N VAL A 76 -1.67 -12.40 -7.66
CA VAL A 76 -2.48 -13.39 -6.94
C VAL A 76 -3.68 -12.77 -6.23
N ALA A 77 -3.60 -11.50 -5.84
CA ALA A 77 -4.63 -10.78 -5.10
C ALA A 77 -4.80 -9.34 -5.62
N PRO A 78 -5.44 -9.12 -6.78
CA PRO A 78 -5.64 -7.77 -7.34
C PRO A 78 -6.30 -6.78 -6.38
N ALA A 79 -7.13 -7.28 -5.45
CA ALA A 79 -7.74 -6.47 -4.40
C ALA A 79 -6.72 -5.90 -3.39
N ALA A 80 -5.54 -6.47 -3.29
CA ALA A 80 -4.45 -6.00 -2.43
C ALA A 80 -3.59 -4.92 -3.08
N ALA A 81 -3.60 -4.82 -4.41
CA ALA A 81 -2.68 -3.96 -5.17
C ALA A 81 -2.76 -2.48 -4.78
N GLY A 82 -3.96 -1.97 -4.48
CA GLY A 82 -4.14 -0.58 -4.04
C GLY A 82 -3.45 -0.29 -2.71
N ALA A 83 -3.57 -1.20 -1.73
CA ALA A 83 -2.93 -1.03 -0.42
C ALA A 83 -1.40 -1.17 -0.51
N ALA A 84 -0.90 -2.07 -1.35
CA ALA A 84 0.54 -2.18 -1.62
C ALA A 84 1.09 -0.92 -2.31
N ALA A 85 0.36 -0.37 -3.29
CA ALA A 85 0.73 0.86 -3.99
C ALA A 85 0.76 2.09 -3.06
N GLU A 86 -0.19 2.17 -2.11
CA GLU A 86 -0.22 3.22 -1.08
C GLU A 86 1.06 3.21 -0.25
N VAL A 87 1.41 2.06 0.30
CA VAL A 87 2.63 1.90 1.13
C VAL A 87 3.90 2.16 0.32
N MET A 88 3.97 1.67 -0.94
CA MET A 88 5.11 1.96 -1.82
C MET A 88 5.27 3.47 -2.06
N ALA A 89 4.18 4.19 -2.30
CA ALA A 89 4.22 5.63 -2.54
C ALA A 89 4.58 6.42 -1.28
N GLU A 90 4.17 5.96 -0.10
CA GLU A 90 4.47 6.59 1.18
C GLU A 90 5.92 6.37 1.61
N LEU A 91 6.40 5.12 1.58
CA LEU A 91 7.69 4.74 2.17
C LEU A 91 8.83 4.67 1.15
N ALA A 92 8.53 4.42 -0.12
CA ALA A 92 9.51 4.32 -1.19
C ALA A 92 9.08 5.13 -2.44
N PRO A 93 8.88 6.46 -2.33
CA PRO A 93 8.32 7.28 -3.40
C PRO A 93 9.15 7.23 -4.70
N ASP A 94 10.47 7.08 -4.59
CA ASP A 94 11.36 6.95 -5.74
C ASP A 94 11.12 5.65 -6.56
N GLN A 95 10.53 4.63 -5.94
CA GLN A 95 10.20 3.36 -6.56
C GLN A 95 8.71 3.22 -6.91
N ALA A 96 7.87 4.16 -6.47
CA ALA A 96 6.42 4.07 -6.60
C ALA A 96 5.94 3.95 -8.05
N GLY A 97 6.55 4.69 -8.98
CA GLY A 97 6.24 4.62 -10.41
C GLY A 97 6.53 3.23 -10.99
N GLU A 98 7.75 2.72 -10.77
CA GLU A 98 8.16 1.40 -11.27
C GLU A 98 7.31 0.28 -10.64
N ALA A 99 7.02 0.37 -9.34
CA ALA A 99 6.15 -0.59 -8.65
C ALA A 99 4.72 -0.56 -9.20
N ALA A 100 4.14 0.63 -9.41
CA ALA A 100 2.80 0.76 -9.98
C ALA A 100 2.69 0.17 -11.39
N MET A 101 3.71 0.38 -12.22
CA MET A 101 3.79 -0.21 -13.56
C MET A 101 3.90 -1.73 -13.51
N ALA A 102 4.74 -2.27 -12.63
CA ALA A 102 4.90 -3.71 -12.45
C ALA A 102 3.60 -4.37 -11.94
N MET A 103 2.93 -3.73 -10.97
CA MET A 103 1.62 -4.19 -10.49
C MET A 103 0.53 -4.11 -11.57
N GLN A 104 0.52 -3.06 -12.41
CA GLN A 104 -0.43 -2.93 -13.51
C GLN A 104 -0.22 -3.99 -14.59
N GLU A 105 1.04 -4.35 -14.88
CA GLU A 105 1.35 -5.45 -15.80
C GLU A 105 0.87 -6.80 -15.25
N ALA A 106 1.05 -7.03 -13.95
CA ALA A 106 0.63 -8.24 -13.26
C ALA A 106 -0.91 -8.34 -13.10
N ALA A 107 -1.59 -7.22 -12.84
CA ALA A 107 -3.03 -7.13 -12.59
C ALA A 107 -3.66 -5.89 -13.28
N PRO A 108 -3.88 -5.92 -14.59
CA PRO A 108 -4.42 -4.77 -15.33
C PRO A 108 -5.78 -4.29 -14.81
N GLU A 109 -6.62 -5.21 -14.31
CA GLU A 109 -7.92 -4.90 -13.72
C GLU A 109 -7.82 -4.09 -12.41
N ALA A 110 -6.65 -4.06 -11.76
CA ALA A 110 -6.40 -3.30 -10.54
C ALA A 110 -5.91 -1.86 -10.80
N ALA A 111 -5.79 -1.43 -12.06
CA ALA A 111 -5.18 -0.16 -12.43
C ALA A 111 -5.75 1.06 -11.67
N ALA A 112 -7.09 1.12 -11.50
CA ALA A 112 -7.75 2.16 -10.70
C ALA A 112 -7.34 2.11 -9.22
N ALA A 113 -7.27 0.91 -8.64
CA ALA A 113 -6.87 0.73 -7.23
C ALA A 113 -5.41 1.09 -7.02
N ILE A 114 -4.53 0.68 -7.93
CA ILE A 114 -3.09 1.00 -7.90
C ILE A 114 -2.89 2.52 -7.96
N ALA A 115 -3.46 3.18 -8.96
CA ALA A 115 -3.35 4.64 -9.10
C ALA A 115 -3.96 5.39 -7.90
N GLY A 116 -5.08 4.90 -7.38
CA GLY A 116 -5.71 5.42 -6.17
C GLY A 116 -4.83 5.25 -4.94
N GLY A 117 -4.19 4.09 -4.77
CA GLY A 117 -3.25 3.83 -3.69
C GLY A 117 -2.05 4.77 -3.73
N VAL A 118 -1.41 4.92 -4.90
CA VAL A 118 -0.31 5.89 -5.07
C VAL A 118 -0.75 7.30 -4.68
N ALA A 119 -1.95 7.72 -5.08
CA ALA A 119 -2.46 9.06 -4.77
C ALA A 119 -2.84 9.24 -3.29
N GLN A 120 -3.16 8.17 -2.57
CA GLN A 120 -3.36 8.19 -1.12
C GLN A 120 -2.04 8.26 -0.36
N GLY A 121 -1.08 7.41 -0.72
CA GLY A 121 0.22 7.35 -0.07
C GLY A 121 1.09 8.58 -0.35
N ASN A 122 1.11 9.07 -1.61
CA ASN A 122 1.87 10.25 -1.98
C ASN A 122 1.22 11.03 -3.12
N PRO A 123 0.43 12.09 -2.81
CA PRO A 123 -0.21 12.92 -3.83
C PRO A 123 0.75 13.66 -4.76
N GLU A 124 2.01 13.88 -4.35
CA GLU A 124 2.99 14.64 -5.15
C GLU A 124 3.46 13.83 -6.38
N VAL A 125 3.62 12.51 -6.23
CA VAL A 125 4.04 11.62 -7.34
C VAL A 125 2.85 11.08 -8.14
N ALA A 126 1.64 11.17 -7.61
CA ALA A 126 0.44 10.54 -8.17
C ALA A 126 0.14 10.93 -9.62
N ALA A 127 0.31 12.21 -9.97
CA ALA A 127 0.01 12.69 -11.33
C ALA A 127 0.99 12.15 -12.37
N GLU A 128 2.27 12.04 -12.01
CA GLU A 128 3.31 11.48 -12.85
C GLU A 128 3.08 9.99 -13.06
N VAL A 129 2.93 9.24 -11.96
CA VAL A 129 2.68 7.79 -12.00
C VAL A 129 1.42 7.45 -12.80
N ALA A 130 0.30 8.17 -12.56
CA ALA A 130 -0.93 7.95 -13.31
C ALA A 130 -0.77 8.24 -14.82
N THR A 131 0.07 9.20 -15.18
CA THR A 131 0.36 9.50 -16.58
C THR A 131 1.17 8.37 -17.24
N GLU A 132 2.16 7.83 -16.54
CA GLU A 132 2.95 6.69 -16.99
C GLU A 132 2.10 5.43 -17.15
N MET A 133 1.27 5.12 -16.14
CA MET A 133 0.32 4.00 -16.19
C MET A 133 -0.63 4.10 -17.37
N ALA A 134 -1.23 5.30 -17.60
CA ALA A 134 -2.14 5.54 -18.72
C ALA A 134 -1.44 5.51 -20.09
N ALA A 135 -0.15 5.83 -20.15
CA ALA A 135 0.64 5.70 -21.36
C ALA A 135 0.97 4.25 -21.69
N ALA A 136 1.19 3.42 -20.67
CA ALA A 136 1.44 1.99 -20.82
C ALA A 136 0.17 1.22 -21.20
N ASP A 137 -0.97 1.57 -20.60
CA ASP A 137 -2.28 1.01 -20.91
C ASP A 137 -3.32 2.12 -21.14
N PRO A 138 -3.48 2.58 -22.41
CA PRO A 138 -4.46 3.60 -22.75
C PRO A 138 -5.93 3.16 -22.54
N GLU A 139 -6.22 1.86 -22.50
CA GLU A 139 -7.57 1.35 -22.26
C GLU A 139 -7.96 1.55 -20.80
N ALA A 140 -7.01 1.43 -19.87
CA ALA A 140 -7.20 1.68 -18.44
C ALA A 140 -7.18 3.18 -18.05
N ALA A 141 -6.87 4.09 -18.96
CA ALA A 141 -6.67 5.52 -18.63
C ALA A 141 -7.84 6.17 -17.88
N ALA A 142 -9.08 5.82 -18.22
CA ALA A 142 -10.27 6.33 -17.54
C ALA A 142 -10.42 5.80 -16.12
N ASP A 143 -10.06 4.53 -15.90
CA ASP A 143 -10.12 3.87 -14.59
C ASP A 143 -9.00 4.41 -13.70
N ILE A 144 -7.79 4.59 -14.24
CA ILE A 144 -6.65 5.23 -13.56
C ILE A 144 -7.03 6.64 -13.07
N ALA A 145 -7.60 7.46 -13.96
CA ALA A 145 -8.04 8.81 -13.59
C ALA A 145 -9.13 8.80 -12.52
N THR A 146 -10.01 7.81 -12.55
CA THR A 146 -11.05 7.63 -11.53
C THR A 146 -10.44 7.26 -10.18
N GLY A 147 -9.47 6.36 -10.15
CA GLY A 147 -8.75 5.98 -8.94
C GLY A 147 -8.09 7.18 -8.25
N VAL A 148 -7.34 7.97 -9.00
CA VAL A 148 -6.71 9.20 -8.50
C VAL A 148 -7.75 10.21 -7.98
N ALA A 149 -8.85 10.40 -8.71
CA ALA A 149 -9.90 11.34 -8.29
C ALA A 149 -10.59 10.92 -6.99
N VAL A 150 -10.84 9.62 -6.80
CA VAL A 150 -11.41 9.08 -5.56
C VAL A 150 -10.42 9.27 -4.40
N ALA A 151 -9.15 8.98 -4.60
CA ALA A 151 -8.11 9.19 -3.59
C ALA A 151 -7.99 10.67 -3.17
N ALA A 152 -8.03 11.59 -4.12
CA ALA A 152 -8.01 13.02 -3.83
C ALA A 152 -9.22 13.48 -2.98
N GLN A 153 -10.41 12.88 -3.20
CA GLN A 153 -11.58 13.14 -2.37
C GLN A 153 -11.41 12.59 -0.94
N VAL A 154 -10.82 11.40 -0.80
CA VAL A 154 -10.54 10.80 0.50
C VAL A 154 -9.55 11.66 1.28
N ASN A 155 -8.44 12.06 0.65
CA ASN A 155 -7.42 12.92 1.29
C ASN A 155 -8.01 14.26 1.73
N ALA A 156 -8.81 14.92 0.88
CA ALA A 156 -9.48 16.17 1.23
C ALA A 156 -10.46 16.00 2.41
N ALA A 157 -11.18 14.88 2.46
CA ALA A 157 -12.09 14.59 3.57
C ALA A 157 -11.34 14.34 4.89
N GLN A 158 -10.19 13.68 4.83
CA GLN A 158 -9.31 13.47 6.00
C GLN A 158 -8.74 14.78 6.52
N GLU A 159 -8.28 15.67 5.65
CA GLU A 159 -7.79 17.00 6.02
C GLU A 159 -8.87 17.84 6.72
N VAL A 160 -10.10 17.83 6.19
CA VAL A 160 -11.23 18.53 6.82
C VAL A 160 -11.56 17.93 8.18
N ALA A 161 -11.55 16.61 8.32
CA ALA A 161 -11.79 15.94 9.59
C ALA A 161 -10.71 16.28 10.64
N ALA A 162 -9.43 16.27 10.23
CA ALA A 162 -8.31 16.64 11.09
C ALA A 162 -8.42 18.11 11.56
N ALA A 163 -8.73 19.04 10.66
CA ALA A 163 -8.93 20.44 10.98
C ALA A 163 -10.11 20.66 11.96
N GLN A 164 -11.19 19.88 11.84
CA GLN A 164 -12.32 19.93 12.76
C GLN A 164 -11.94 19.46 14.17
N VAL A 165 -11.16 18.39 14.28
CA VAL A 165 -10.66 17.86 15.56
C VAL A 165 -9.76 18.90 16.23
N GLU A 166 -8.86 19.53 15.49
CA GLU A 166 -7.97 20.57 16.00
C GLU A 166 -8.76 21.80 16.49
N ALA A 167 -9.75 22.25 15.71
CA ALA A 167 -10.61 23.36 16.10
C ALA A 167 -11.41 23.07 17.39
N GLN A 168 -11.91 21.84 17.54
CA GLN A 168 -12.61 21.41 18.75
C GLN A 168 -11.67 21.38 19.97
N ALA A 169 -10.43 20.92 19.81
CA ALA A 169 -9.44 20.93 20.87
C ALA A 169 -9.11 22.36 21.32
N GLN A 170 -8.93 23.29 20.39
CA GLN A 170 -8.70 24.72 20.70
C GLN A 170 -9.87 25.36 21.46
N VAL A 171 -11.10 25.04 21.08
CA VAL A 171 -12.30 25.55 21.82
C VAL A 171 -12.37 24.96 23.22
N ALA A 172 -12.04 23.66 23.37
CA ALA A 172 -12.04 23.04 24.71
C ALA A 172 -10.99 23.66 25.64
N ASP A 173 -9.78 23.92 25.12
CA ASP A 173 -8.71 24.58 25.88
C ASP A 173 -9.08 26.01 26.28
N ALA A 174 -9.60 26.79 25.33
CA ALA A 174 -10.06 28.17 25.63
C ALA A 174 -11.20 28.22 26.64
N THR A 175 -12.06 27.22 26.72
CA THR A 175 -13.13 27.13 27.71
C THR A 175 -12.63 26.69 29.09
N ALA A 176 -11.56 25.92 29.16
CA ALA A 176 -10.92 25.51 30.42
C ALA A 176 -10.23 26.71 31.11
N ASP A 177 -9.61 27.60 30.35
CA ASP A 177 -8.94 28.79 30.85
C ASP A 177 -9.91 29.87 31.46
N LEU A 178 -11.20 29.73 31.19
CA LEU A 178 -12.23 30.67 31.68
C LEU A 178 -12.88 30.22 33.00
N GLN A 179 -12.48 29.10 33.59
CA GLN A 179 -13.00 28.57 34.85
C GLN A 179 -11.99 28.72 35.99
#